data_a07144cdc36216862605bd50fb2b418a
#
_entry.id   a07144cdc36216862605bd50fb2b418a
#
_cell.length_a   1.000
_cell.length_b   1.000
_cell.length_c   1.000
_cell.angle_alpha   90.00
_cell.angle_beta   90.00
_cell.angle_gamma   90.00
#
_symmetry.space_group_name_H-M   'P 1'
#
loop_
_entity.id
_entity.type
_entity.pdbx_description
1 polymer ?
#
loop_
_entity_poly.entity_id
_entity_poly.type
_entity_poly.pdbx_seq_one_letter_code
_entity_poly.pdbx_strand_id
1 'polypeptide(L)'
;MLFQDPSKSPRERAEDLLARLSLREKVGQVNQRLYGFRAYVREGEEIRLSTEFQEEVEKYGGLGVLYGLYRADPWSQKEFHNGLYGVYMKRAYNLAQKYVLEHSRWGIPLLLSTECPHGHQALDGYLLPVNLGVGAAWNPALTQEAYGVCGKQLRELGVDYALISMLDVLREPRWGRSEECYGEDPVLCARQAKAAVTGCQGAGVPVVAKHFCAQGEPTGGVNARAARIGPREL
;
A
#
# COMPACT_ATOMS: atom_id res chain seq x y z
N MET A 1 31.26 3.74 3.74
CA MET A 1 30.96 2.91 2.56
C MET A 1 30.27 3.80 1.53
N LEU A 2 30.41 3.50 0.25
CA LEU A 2 29.90 4.39 -0.81
C LEU A 2 28.38 4.59 -0.71
N PHE A 3 27.63 3.55 -0.36
CA PHE A 3 26.18 3.66 -0.20
C PHE A 3 25.74 4.61 0.94
N GLN A 4 26.62 4.90 1.89
CA GLN A 4 26.37 5.83 3.00
C GLN A 4 26.76 7.27 2.66
N ASP A 5 27.42 7.51 1.53
CA ASP A 5 27.86 8.83 1.12
C ASP A 5 26.71 9.60 0.43
N PRO A 6 26.15 10.65 1.06
CA PRO A 6 25.04 11.41 0.49
C PRO A 6 25.43 12.25 -0.74
N SER A 7 26.73 12.44 -1.00
CA SER A 7 27.22 13.15 -2.19
C SER A 7 27.14 12.31 -3.47
N LYS A 8 26.96 11.00 -3.34
CA LYS A 8 26.83 10.06 -4.46
C LYS A 8 25.41 10.00 -4.94
N SER A 9 25.25 9.69 -6.23
CA SER A 9 23.92 9.51 -6.81
C SER A 9 23.19 8.31 -6.15
N PRO A 10 21.84 8.33 -6.09
CA PRO A 10 21.08 7.20 -5.57
C PRO A 10 21.41 5.88 -6.26
N ARG A 11 21.73 5.91 -7.55
CA ARG A 11 22.11 4.73 -8.32
C ARG A 11 23.44 4.14 -7.88
N GLU A 12 24.48 4.96 -7.78
CA GLU A 12 25.80 4.51 -7.30
C GLU A 12 25.71 3.90 -5.89
N ARG A 13 24.93 4.55 -5.02
CA ARG A 13 24.68 4.08 -3.66
C ARG A 13 23.95 2.74 -3.64
N ALA A 14 22.90 2.60 -4.46
CA ALA A 14 22.14 1.36 -4.57
C ALA A 14 22.98 0.21 -5.14
N GLU A 15 23.79 0.45 -6.15
CA GLU A 15 24.68 -0.56 -6.76
C GLU A 15 25.76 -1.04 -5.74
N ASP A 16 26.37 -0.14 -4.99
CA ASP A 16 27.33 -0.50 -3.92
C ASP A 16 26.67 -1.35 -2.83
N LEU A 17 25.47 -0.97 -2.39
CA LEU A 17 24.73 -1.71 -1.37
C LEU A 17 24.30 -3.08 -1.90
N LEU A 18 23.74 -3.14 -3.12
CA LEU A 18 23.28 -4.38 -3.75
C LEU A 18 24.41 -5.41 -3.92
N ALA A 19 25.64 -4.95 -4.20
CA ALA A 19 26.82 -5.83 -4.30
C ALA A 19 27.20 -6.44 -2.95
N ARG A 20 26.84 -5.80 -1.84
CA ARG A 20 27.16 -6.25 -0.47
C ARG A 20 26.09 -7.17 0.13
N LEU A 21 24.84 -7.06 -0.33
CA LEU A 21 23.73 -7.86 0.16
C LEU A 21 23.91 -9.33 -0.23
N SER A 22 23.74 -10.21 0.75
CA SER A 22 23.54 -11.65 0.49
C SER A 22 22.21 -11.90 -0.24
N LEU A 23 22.07 -13.07 -0.85
CA LEU A 23 20.80 -13.43 -1.50
C LEU A 23 19.63 -13.38 -0.52
N ARG A 24 19.82 -13.80 0.73
CA ARG A 24 18.82 -13.77 1.78
C ARG A 24 18.36 -12.34 2.09
N GLU A 25 19.29 -11.40 2.21
CA GLU A 25 18.98 -9.98 2.44
C GLU A 25 18.29 -9.36 1.21
N LYS A 26 18.70 -9.72 -0.01
CA LYS A 26 18.02 -9.27 -1.24
C LYS A 26 16.57 -9.75 -1.27
N VAL A 27 16.31 -10.99 -0.90
CA VAL A 27 14.95 -11.54 -0.78
C VAL A 27 14.16 -10.76 0.29
N GLY A 28 14.78 -10.43 1.42
CA GLY A 28 14.17 -9.60 2.47
C GLY A 28 13.72 -8.23 1.99
N GLN A 29 14.48 -7.59 1.09
CA GLN A 29 14.15 -6.27 0.55
C GLN A 29 12.94 -6.28 -0.39
N VAL A 30 12.62 -7.40 -1.03
CA VAL A 30 11.45 -7.53 -1.93
C VAL A 30 10.35 -8.40 -1.33
N ASN A 31 10.52 -8.86 -0.09
CA ASN A 31 9.54 -9.65 0.63
C ASN A 31 8.45 -8.75 1.24
N GLN A 32 7.19 -9.13 1.01
CA GLN A 32 5.99 -8.47 1.56
C GLN A 32 5.02 -9.52 2.14
N ARG A 33 5.53 -10.60 2.70
CA ARG A 33 4.73 -11.71 3.19
C ARG A 33 3.97 -11.38 4.48
N LEU A 34 4.59 -10.62 5.36
CA LEU A 34 3.98 -10.23 6.62
C LEU A 34 3.00 -9.08 6.42
N TYR A 35 1.78 -9.26 6.88
CA TYR A 35 0.79 -8.18 6.92
C TYR A 35 1.07 -7.24 8.10
N GLY A 36 1.16 -5.94 7.85
CA GLY A 36 1.53 -4.94 8.84
C GLY A 36 0.60 -4.86 10.04
N PHE A 37 -0.69 -5.16 9.88
CA PHE A 37 -1.63 -5.24 11.00
C PHE A 37 -1.36 -6.42 11.95
N ARG A 38 -0.47 -7.35 11.59
CA ARG A 38 0.06 -8.42 12.44
C ARG A 38 1.42 -8.09 13.03
N ALA A 39 2.04 -6.98 12.62
CA ALA A 39 3.38 -6.59 13.06
C ALA A 39 3.41 -6.04 14.50
N TYR A 40 2.27 -5.76 15.08
CA TYR A 40 2.16 -5.19 16.41
C TYR A 40 1.03 -5.81 17.24
N VAL A 41 1.15 -5.64 18.55
CA VAL A 41 0.08 -5.86 19.53
C VAL A 41 -0.11 -4.55 20.27
N ARG A 42 -1.37 -4.08 20.39
CA ARG A 42 -1.74 -2.93 21.21
C ARG A 42 -2.73 -3.34 22.30
N GLU A 43 -2.38 -3.02 23.54
CA GLU A 43 -3.19 -3.25 24.74
C GLU A 43 -3.28 -1.91 25.49
N GLY A 44 -4.46 -1.28 25.45
CA GLY A 44 -4.63 0.07 25.98
C GLY A 44 -3.72 1.09 25.27
N GLU A 45 -2.82 1.72 26.01
CA GLU A 45 -1.84 2.69 25.49
C GLU A 45 -0.50 2.07 25.08
N GLU A 46 -0.28 0.82 25.47
CA GLU A 46 0.96 0.10 25.18
C GLU A 46 0.94 -0.47 23.75
N ILE A 47 2.04 -0.28 23.05
CA ILE A 47 2.29 -0.88 21.73
C ILE A 47 3.61 -1.62 21.79
N ARG A 48 3.60 -2.88 21.40
CA ARG A 48 4.79 -3.71 21.24
C ARG A 48 4.80 -4.36 19.86
N LEU A 49 5.99 -4.61 19.33
CA LEU A 49 6.13 -5.40 18.11
C LEU A 49 5.79 -6.85 18.37
N SER A 50 5.15 -7.50 17.42
CA SER A 50 4.83 -8.91 17.52
C SER A 50 6.09 -9.77 17.31
N THR A 51 6.09 -10.97 17.86
CA THR A 51 7.14 -11.97 17.62
C THR A 51 7.26 -12.29 16.13
N GLU A 52 6.13 -12.39 15.44
CA GLU A 52 6.10 -12.64 14.00
C GLU A 52 6.86 -11.57 13.18
N PHE A 53 6.73 -10.29 13.55
CA PHE A 53 7.48 -9.20 12.90
C PHE A 53 8.99 -9.31 13.20
N GLN A 54 9.35 -9.55 14.44
CA GLN A 54 10.74 -9.67 14.85
C GLN A 54 11.43 -10.86 14.15
N GLU A 55 10.80 -12.02 14.14
CA GLU A 55 11.29 -13.21 13.45
C GLU A 55 11.45 -12.99 11.93
N GLU A 56 10.52 -12.26 11.29
CA GLU A 56 10.60 -11.98 9.86
C GLU A 56 11.78 -11.06 9.54
N VAL A 57 12.03 -10.02 10.36
CA VAL A 57 13.19 -9.13 10.22
C VAL A 57 14.50 -9.90 10.41
N GLU A 58 14.61 -10.70 11.47
CA GLU A 58 15.81 -11.48 11.77
C GLU A 58 16.09 -12.55 10.72
N LYS A 59 15.03 -13.22 10.25
CA LYS A 59 15.14 -14.25 9.23
C LYS A 59 15.81 -13.76 7.95
N TYR A 60 15.53 -12.55 7.52
CA TYR A 60 16.05 -11.99 6.28
C TYR A 60 17.17 -10.97 6.48
N GLY A 61 17.50 -10.62 7.72
CA GLY A 61 18.48 -9.59 8.04
C GLY A 61 18.02 -8.20 7.63
N GLY A 62 16.71 -7.97 7.72
CA GLY A 62 16.00 -6.73 7.38
C GLY A 62 14.66 -7.00 6.70
N LEU A 63 13.85 -5.97 6.56
CA LEU A 63 12.56 -6.02 5.89
C LEU A 63 12.43 -4.83 4.95
N GLY A 64 12.21 -5.09 3.64
CA GLY A 64 12.13 -4.02 2.65
C GLY A 64 10.81 -3.28 2.67
N VAL A 65 9.70 -4.00 2.82
CA VAL A 65 8.34 -3.43 2.77
C VAL A 65 7.45 -4.01 3.85
N LEU A 66 6.70 -3.14 4.52
CA LEU A 66 5.62 -3.53 5.42
C LEU A 66 4.28 -3.02 4.85
N TYR A 67 3.42 -3.94 4.47
CA TYR A 67 2.12 -3.63 3.91
C TYR A 67 1.03 -3.58 4.97
N GLY A 68 0.27 -2.46 5.03
CA GLY A 68 -0.96 -2.38 5.81
C GLY A 68 -0.74 -2.30 7.33
N LEU A 69 0.28 -1.59 7.80
CA LEU A 69 0.50 -1.36 9.24
C LEU A 69 -0.72 -0.74 9.92
N TYR A 70 -1.36 0.22 9.24
CA TYR A 70 -2.51 0.97 9.76
C TYR A 70 -3.85 0.37 9.37
N ARG A 71 -3.86 -0.71 8.57
CA ARG A 71 -5.07 -1.28 8.01
C ARG A 71 -6.08 -1.65 9.10
N ALA A 72 -7.31 -1.17 8.91
CA ALA A 72 -8.45 -1.46 9.77
C ALA A 72 -9.68 -1.71 8.90
N ASP A 73 -10.09 -2.96 8.83
CA ASP A 73 -11.23 -3.44 8.08
C ASP A 73 -11.66 -4.82 8.61
N PRO A 74 -12.78 -5.40 8.16
CA PRO A 74 -13.22 -6.72 8.61
C PRO A 74 -12.20 -7.85 8.39
N TRP A 75 -11.32 -7.72 7.41
CA TRP A 75 -10.28 -8.71 7.16
C TRP A 75 -9.13 -8.63 8.17
N SER A 76 -8.68 -7.42 8.51
CA SER A 76 -7.63 -7.20 9.51
C SER A 76 -8.09 -7.40 10.95
N GLN A 77 -9.40 -7.31 11.21
CA GLN A 77 -10.03 -7.36 12.53
C GLN A 77 -9.46 -6.32 13.50
N LYS A 78 -9.00 -5.19 12.97
CA LYS A 78 -8.51 -4.06 13.78
C LYS A 78 -9.62 -3.04 14.00
N GLU A 79 -9.81 -2.72 15.28
CA GLU A 79 -10.80 -1.78 15.77
C GLU A 79 -10.15 -0.79 16.76
N PHE A 80 -10.89 0.20 17.27
CA PHE A 80 -10.33 1.21 18.18
C PHE A 80 -9.73 0.63 19.46
N HIS A 81 -10.14 -0.56 19.89
CA HIS A 81 -9.58 -1.18 21.10
C HIS A 81 -8.23 -1.86 20.88
N ASN A 82 -7.90 -2.31 19.67
CA ASN A 82 -6.68 -3.09 19.33
C ASN A 82 -5.91 -2.60 18.12
N GLY A 83 -6.47 -1.68 17.33
CA GLY A 83 -5.88 -1.11 16.12
C GLY A 83 -5.16 0.21 16.37
N LEU A 84 -4.60 0.81 15.34
CA LEU A 84 -3.82 2.04 15.39
C LEU A 84 -4.65 3.23 14.92
N TYR A 85 -4.64 4.30 15.70
CA TYR A 85 -5.23 5.60 15.36
C TYR A 85 -4.45 6.72 16.05
N GLY A 86 -4.57 7.94 15.54
CA GLY A 86 -3.92 9.11 16.11
C GLY A 86 -2.44 8.91 16.38
N VAL A 87 -2.02 9.17 17.63
CA VAL A 87 -0.62 9.04 18.05
C VAL A 87 -0.09 7.60 17.97
N TYR A 88 -0.95 6.60 18.08
CA TYR A 88 -0.53 5.20 18.03
C TYR A 88 0.00 4.80 16.66
N MET A 89 -0.48 5.41 15.57
CA MET A 89 0.06 5.18 14.23
C MET A 89 1.54 5.54 14.15
N LYS A 90 1.90 6.75 14.60
CA LYS A 90 3.29 7.24 14.59
C LYS A 90 4.18 6.44 15.54
N ARG A 91 3.66 6.05 16.71
CA ARG A 91 4.41 5.20 17.66
C ARG A 91 4.74 3.84 17.07
N ALA A 92 3.75 3.17 16.47
CA ALA A 92 3.96 1.86 15.85
C ALA A 92 4.94 1.93 14.67
N TYR A 93 4.83 2.95 13.82
CA TYR A 93 5.77 3.20 12.72
C TYR A 93 7.20 3.35 13.24
N ASN A 94 7.41 4.22 14.23
CA ASN A 94 8.73 4.47 14.79
C ASN A 94 9.32 3.21 15.46
N LEU A 95 8.50 2.41 16.15
CA LEU A 95 8.94 1.14 16.73
C LEU A 95 9.40 0.16 15.64
N ALA A 96 8.62 0.02 14.57
CA ALA A 96 8.96 -0.88 13.47
C ALA A 96 10.23 -0.42 12.73
N GLN A 97 10.35 0.87 12.41
CA GLN A 97 11.55 1.42 11.77
C GLN A 97 12.80 1.25 12.65
N LYS A 98 12.69 1.60 13.93
CA LYS A 98 13.80 1.46 14.86
C LYS A 98 14.27 0.00 14.93
N TYR A 99 13.35 -0.94 15.08
CA TYR A 99 13.68 -2.35 15.14
C TYR A 99 14.41 -2.83 13.88
N VAL A 100 13.89 -2.50 12.70
CA VAL A 100 14.52 -2.89 11.43
C VAL A 100 15.93 -2.31 11.29
N LEU A 101 16.11 -1.04 11.65
CA LEU A 101 17.43 -0.38 11.57
C LEU A 101 18.45 -1.01 12.54
N GLU A 102 18.01 -1.38 13.74
CA GLU A 102 18.89 -1.94 14.79
C GLU A 102 19.18 -3.43 14.58
N HIS A 103 18.26 -4.19 13.95
CA HIS A 103 18.37 -5.65 13.77
C HIS A 103 18.70 -6.07 12.34
N SER A 104 19.08 -5.13 11.48
CA SER A 104 19.57 -5.41 10.14
C SER A 104 21.04 -5.00 10.00
N ARG A 105 21.81 -5.82 9.27
CA ARG A 105 23.26 -5.61 9.09
C ARG A 105 23.60 -4.28 8.41
N TRP A 106 22.73 -3.80 7.55
CA TRP A 106 22.99 -2.63 6.69
C TRP A 106 22.20 -1.39 7.09
N GLY A 107 21.31 -1.48 8.06
CA GLY A 107 20.49 -0.37 8.52
C GLY A 107 19.61 0.22 7.40
N ILE A 108 19.07 -0.63 6.53
CA ILE A 108 18.15 -0.20 5.47
C ILE A 108 16.77 0.01 6.10
N PRO A 109 16.20 1.22 6.02
CA PRO A 109 14.85 1.47 6.54
C PRO A 109 13.80 0.70 5.73
N LEU A 110 12.73 0.26 6.38
CA LEU A 110 11.61 -0.35 5.68
C LEU A 110 10.77 0.71 4.96
N LEU A 111 10.18 0.34 3.85
CA LEU A 111 9.14 1.11 3.17
C LEU A 111 7.77 0.70 3.72
N LEU A 112 6.90 1.68 3.95
CA LEU A 112 5.52 1.44 4.37
C LEU A 112 4.58 1.59 3.18
N SER A 113 3.81 0.53 2.90
CA SER A 113 2.72 0.58 1.93
C SER A 113 1.36 0.40 2.58
N THR A 114 0.32 0.97 1.99
CA THR A 114 -1.04 0.87 2.51
C THR A 114 -2.09 0.80 1.40
N GLU A 115 -3.25 0.27 1.75
CA GLU A 115 -4.44 0.33 0.89
C GLU A 115 -5.10 1.69 0.98
N CYS A 116 -5.39 2.26 -0.19
CA CYS A 116 -6.14 3.50 -0.33
C CYS A 116 -7.02 3.48 -1.60
N PRO A 117 -7.80 2.41 -1.84
CA PRO A 117 -8.60 2.28 -3.07
C PRO A 117 -9.72 3.31 -3.15
N HIS A 118 -10.30 3.70 -2.03
CA HIS A 118 -11.32 4.75 -1.86
C HIS A 118 -11.10 5.50 -0.55
N GLY A 119 -9.90 6.08 -0.38
CA GLY A 119 -9.42 6.66 0.85
C GLY A 119 -8.58 5.69 1.67
N HIS A 120 -7.93 6.20 2.72
CA HIS A 120 -7.02 5.41 3.55
C HIS A 120 -7.78 4.43 4.44
N GLN A 121 -7.64 3.13 4.22
CA GLN A 121 -8.29 2.08 5.02
C GLN A 121 -7.64 1.91 6.41
N ALA A 122 -7.86 2.91 7.26
CA ALA A 122 -7.37 2.97 8.64
C ALA A 122 -8.44 3.56 9.57
N LEU A 123 -8.30 3.40 10.89
CA LEU A 123 -9.29 3.88 11.86
C LEU A 123 -9.52 5.39 11.80
N ASP A 124 -8.45 6.17 11.60
CA ASP A 124 -8.53 7.63 11.38
C ASP A 124 -8.33 7.99 9.90
N GLY A 125 -8.58 7.02 9.00
CA GLY A 125 -8.41 7.21 7.57
C GLY A 125 -9.45 8.16 6.99
N TYR A 126 -9.02 9.01 6.07
CA TYR A 126 -9.94 9.79 5.26
C TYR A 126 -10.56 8.87 4.21
N LEU A 127 -11.83 8.53 4.40
CA LEU A 127 -12.56 7.61 3.52
C LEU A 127 -13.35 8.37 2.46
N LEU A 128 -13.33 7.85 1.26
CA LEU A 128 -14.14 8.28 0.12
C LEU A 128 -15.28 7.26 -0.10
N PRO A 129 -16.32 7.61 -0.85
CA PRO A 129 -17.25 6.62 -1.35
C PRO A 129 -16.51 5.52 -2.13
N VAL A 130 -17.06 4.31 -2.17
CA VAL A 130 -16.52 3.24 -3.04
C VAL A 130 -16.44 3.72 -4.50
N ASN A 131 -15.52 3.19 -5.28
CA ASN A 131 -15.19 3.75 -6.59
C ASN A 131 -16.35 3.74 -7.58
N LEU A 132 -17.31 2.83 -7.47
CA LEU A 132 -18.56 2.93 -8.25
C LEU A 132 -19.31 4.24 -7.96
N GLY A 133 -19.37 4.65 -6.70
CA GLY A 133 -19.97 5.94 -6.33
C GLY A 133 -19.15 7.12 -6.83
N VAL A 134 -17.82 7.04 -6.76
CA VAL A 134 -16.91 8.06 -7.31
C VAL A 134 -17.07 8.17 -8.83
N GLY A 135 -17.15 7.03 -9.52
CA GLY A 135 -17.38 6.98 -10.97
C GLY A 135 -18.72 7.60 -11.37
N ALA A 136 -19.78 7.30 -10.62
CA ALA A 136 -21.13 7.84 -10.85
C ALA A 136 -21.21 9.38 -10.75
N ALA A 137 -20.26 10.02 -10.07
CA ALA A 137 -20.18 11.48 -10.01
C ALA A 137 -19.70 12.13 -11.32
N TRP A 138 -19.07 11.39 -12.23
CA TRP A 138 -18.52 11.85 -13.52
C TRP A 138 -17.62 13.10 -13.40
N ASN A 139 -16.96 13.26 -12.27
CA ASN A 139 -16.16 14.45 -11.95
C ASN A 139 -14.70 14.10 -11.60
N PRO A 140 -13.83 13.88 -12.62
CA PRO A 140 -12.41 13.59 -12.38
C PRO A 140 -11.66 14.69 -11.62
N ALA A 141 -12.08 15.96 -11.74
CA ALA A 141 -11.44 17.06 -11.02
C ALA A 141 -11.65 16.93 -9.51
N LEU A 142 -12.87 16.62 -9.07
CA LEU A 142 -13.18 16.36 -7.67
C LEU A 142 -12.45 15.11 -7.16
N THR A 143 -12.37 14.06 -7.99
CA THR A 143 -11.61 12.85 -7.65
C THR A 143 -10.13 13.17 -7.41
N GLN A 144 -9.53 13.99 -8.27
CA GLN A 144 -8.14 14.41 -8.08
C GLN A 144 -7.93 15.19 -6.79
N GLU A 145 -8.81 16.12 -6.46
CA GLU A 145 -8.76 16.89 -5.23
C GLU A 145 -8.89 15.98 -3.99
N ALA A 146 -9.88 15.09 -3.98
CA ALA A 146 -10.13 14.16 -2.89
C ALA A 146 -8.94 13.23 -2.63
N TYR A 147 -8.35 12.66 -3.69
CA TYR A 147 -7.14 11.86 -3.54
C TYR A 147 -5.90 12.68 -3.20
N GLY A 148 -5.87 13.97 -3.51
CA GLY A 148 -4.87 14.90 -3.01
C GLY A 148 -4.92 15.04 -1.48
N VAL A 149 -6.12 15.09 -0.90
CA VAL A 149 -6.32 15.09 0.57
C VAL A 149 -5.86 13.76 1.17
N CYS A 150 -6.27 12.64 0.59
CA CYS A 150 -5.81 11.31 1.02
C CYS A 150 -4.28 11.22 0.98
N GLY A 151 -3.66 11.65 -0.12
CA GLY A 151 -2.20 11.62 -0.28
C GLY A 151 -1.47 12.44 0.78
N LYS A 152 -1.99 13.62 1.16
CA LYS A 152 -1.42 14.42 2.26
C LYS A 152 -1.45 13.66 3.58
N GLN A 153 -2.58 13.04 3.92
CA GLN A 153 -2.71 12.22 5.13
C GLN A 153 -1.70 11.05 5.12
N LEU A 154 -1.59 10.34 4.01
CA LEU A 154 -0.65 9.23 3.87
C LEU A 154 0.80 9.69 4.07
N ARG A 155 1.17 10.81 3.47
CA ARG A 155 2.51 11.40 3.63
C ARG A 155 2.82 11.76 5.07
N GLU A 156 1.89 12.37 5.79
CA GLU A 156 2.04 12.73 7.21
C GLU A 156 2.19 11.51 8.11
N LEU A 157 1.68 10.36 7.70
CA LEU A 157 1.78 9.09 8.40
C LEU A 157 3.02 8.28 8.02
N GLY A 158 3.90 8.80 7.14
CA GLY A 158 5.12 8.12 6.71
C GLY A 158 4.89 7.00 5.71
N VAL A 159 3.78 7.02 4.99
CA VAL A 159 3.53 6.05 3.91
C VAL A 159 4.41 6.39 2.71
N ASP A 160 5.20 5.42 2.26
CA ASP A 160 6.12 5.58 1.14
C ASP A 160 5.44 5.39 -0.20
N TYR A 161 4.45 4.50 -0.30
CA TYR A 161 3.62 4.34 -1.49
C TYR A 161 2.25 3.73 -1.16
N ALA A 162 1.26 4.08 -1.96
CA ALA A 162 -0.12 3.68 -1.76
C ALA A 162 -0.64 2.78 -2.87
N LEU A 163 -1.41 1.77 -2.49
CA LEU A 163 -2.18 0.96 -3.41
C LEU A 163 -3.52 1.67 -3.62
N ILE A 164 -3.60 2.47 -4.67
CA ILE A 164 -4.80 3.24 -4.99
C ILE A 164 -5.18 3.02 -6.44
N SER A 165 -6.35 3.55 -6.81
CA SER A 165 -6.83 3.58 -8.18
C SER A 165 -7.02 2.20 -8.80
N MET A 166 -8.28 1.80 -8.88
CA MET A 166 -8.62 0.58 -9.60
C MET A 166 -8.56 0.83 -11.11
N LEU A 167 -7.64 0.14 -11.79
CA LEU A 167 -7.55 0.16 -13.26
C LEU A 167 -8.61 -0.73 -13.92
N ASP A 168 -9.20 -1.63 -13.14
CA ASP A 168 -10.14 -2.63 -13.63
C ASP A 168 -11.42 -1.97 -14.16
N VAL A 169 -11.81 -2.36 -15.36
CA VAL A 169 -13.14 -2.09 -15.92
C VAL A 169 -14.08 -3.18 -15.43
N LEU A 170 -15.23 -2.81 -14.86
CA LEU A 170 -16.22 -3.76 -14.36
C LEU A 170 -16.91 -4.50 -15.52
N ARG A 171 -16.53 -5.73 -15.75
CA ARG A 171 -17.13 -6.60 -16.78
C ARG A 171 -17.85 -7.82 -16.20
N GLU A 172 -17.47 -8.23 -14.99
CA GLU A 172 -18.08 -9.35 -14.27
C GLU A 172 -18.76 -8.83 -12.99
N PRO A 173 -20.07 -8.55 -13.03
CA PRO A 173 -20.77 -7.92 -11.89
C PRO A 173 -20.90 -8.82 -10.66
N ARG A 174 -20.70 -10.14 -10.80
CA ARG A 174 -20.70 -11.08 -9.66
C ARG A 174 -19.39 -11.07 -8.88
N TRP A 175 -18.36 -10.38 -9.38
CA TRP A 175 -17.09 -10.26 -8.69
C TRP A 175 -17.24 -9.46 -7.38
N GLY A 176 -16.78 -10.03 -6.27
CA GLY A 176 -16.92 -9.44 -4.93
C GLY A 176 -16.16 -8.12 -4.72
N ARG A 177 -15.37 -7.66 -5.72
CA ARG A 177 -14.65 -6.39 -5.72
C ARG A 177 -15.17 -5.40 -6.78
N SER A 178 -16.34 -5.63 -7.30
CA SER A 178 -16.99 -4.78 -8.32
C SER A 178 -17.09 -3.32 -7.85
N GLU A 179 -17.33 -3.10 -6.58
CA GLU A 179 -17.44 -1.78 -5.95
C GLU A 179 -16.16 -0.94 -6.03
N GLU A 180 -14.99 -1.61 -6.17
CA GLU A 180 -13.70 -0.95 -6.30
C GLU A 180 -13.47 -0.38 -7.71
N CYS A 181 -14.24 -0.79 -8.72
CA CYS A 181 -14.15 -0.28 -10.09
C CYS A 181 -14.88 1.05 -10.22
N TYR A 182 -14.39 1.96 -11.09
CA TYR A 182 -15.09 3.22 -11.37
C TYR A 182 -16.32 3.05 -12.25
N GLY A 183 -16.48 1.91 -12.92
CA GLY A 183 -17.60 1.61 -13.78
C GLY A 183 -17.29 0.60 -14.88
N GLU A 184 -18.17 0.53 -15.86
CA GLU A 184 -18.11 -0.38 -17.01
C GLU A 184 -17.50 0.27 -18.27
N ASP A 185 -17.38 1.61 -18.28
CA ASP A 185 -16.83 2.38 -19.39
C ASP A 185 -15.30 2.54 -19.20
N PRO A 186 -14.47 2.02 -20.12
CA PRO A 186 -13.01 2.13 -20.01
C PRO A 186 -12.51 3.57 -20.07
N VAL A 187 -13.21 4.48 -20.77
CA VAL A 187 -12.82 5.89 -20.83
C VAL A 187 -13.06 6.58 -19.49
N LEU A 188 -14.21 6.30 -18.85
CA LEU A 188 -14.49 6.80 -17.51
C LEU A 188 -13.46 6.25 -16.51
N CYS A 189 -13.22 4.94 -16.51
CA CYS A 189 -12.24 4.30 -15.64
C CYS A 189 -10.85 4.92 -15.81
N ALA A 190 -10.39 5.12 -17.04
CA ALA A 190 -9.09 5.72 -17.32
C ALA A 190 -8.98 7.17 -16.80
N ARG A 191 -10.03 7.98 -16.96
CA ARG A 191 -10.05 9.36 -16.47
C ARG A 191 -10.06 9.45 -14.96
N GLN A 192 -10.87 8.63 -14.29
CA GLN A 192 -10.93 8.57 -12.84
C GLN A 192 -9.64 8.03 -12.23
N ALA A 193 -9.10 6.95 -12.80
CA ALA A 193 -7.83 6.39 -12.38
C ALA A 193 -6.67 7.41 -12.51
N LYS A 194 -6.59 8.11 -13.65
CA LYS A 194 -5.61 9.19 -13.84
C LYS A 194 -5.76 10.29 -12.79
N ALA A 195 -6.99 10.70 -12.50
CA ALA A 195 -7.26 11.73 -11.50
C ALA A 195 -6.82 11.31 -10.09
N ALA A 196 -7.14 10.09 -9.67
CA ALA A 196 -6.74 9.54 -8.38
C ALA A 196 -5.21 9.46 -8.24
N VAL A 197 -4.53 8.91 -9.25
CA VAL A 197 -3.06 8.83 -9.30
C VAL A 197 -2.43 10.22 -9.22
N THR A 198 -2.92 11.17 -10.05
CA THR A 198 -2.38 12.54 -10.09
C THR A 198 -2.57 13.25 -8.75
N GLY A 199 -3.74 13.08 -8.11
CA GLY A 199 -4.01 13.67 -6.80
C GLY A 199 -3.06 13.17 -5.73
N CYS A 200 -2.89 11.85 -5.62
CA CYS A 200 -2.01 11.24 -4.62
C CYS A 200 -0.53 11.58 -4.86
N GLN A 201 -0.06 11.47 -6.11
CA GLN A 201 1.32 11.83 -6.47
C GLN A 201 1.61 13.31 -6.29
N GLY A 202 0.62 14.19 -6.52
CA GLY A 202 0.73 15.62 -6.24
C GLY A 202 0.99 15.95 -4.77
N ALA A 203 0.61 15.05 -3.86
CA ALA A 203 0.94 15.12 -2.43
C ALA A 203 2.29 14.45 -2.09
N GLY A 204 3.02 13.93 -3.08
CA GLY A 204 4.34 13.31 -2.92
C GLY A 204 4.30 11.85 -2.48
N VAL A 205 3.19 11.13 -2.68
CA VAL A 205 3.07 9.69 -2.41
C VAL A 205 2.98 8.92 -3.74
N PRO A 206 3.99 8.12 -4.10
CA PRO A 206 3.93 7.20 -5.23
C PRO A 206 2.76 6.23 -5.14
N VAL A 207 2.28 5.76 -6.28
CA VAL A 207 1.11 4.90 -6.40
C VAL A 207 1.44 3.59 -7.09
N VAL A 208 0.92 2.50 -6.56
CA VAL A 208 0.81 1.23 -7.26
C VAL A 208 -0.54 1.18 -7.95
N ALA A 209 -0.52 1.31 -9.26
CA ALA A 209 -1.72 1.19 -10.09
C ALA A 209 -2.08 -0.29 -10.28
N LYS A 210 -3.26 -0.68 -9.83
CA LYS A 210 -3.72 -2.08 -9.84
C LYS A 210 -5.18 -2.17 -10.32
N HIS A 211 -5.54 -3.30 -10.93
CA HIS A 211 -4.68 -4.42 -11.26
C HIS A 211 -4.34 -4.37 -12.75
N PHE A 212 -3.10 -4.56 -13.09
CA PHE A 212 -2.68 -4.57 -14.50
C PHE A 212 -2.40 -6.00 -14.95
N CYS A 213 -3.35 -6.59 -15.75
CA CYS A 213 -4.65 -6.06 -16.14
C CYS A 213 -5.73 -7.15 -16.13
N ALA A 214 -6.99 -6.74 -16.40
CA ALA A 214 -8.14 -7.63 -16.60
C ALA A 214 -8.63 -8.41 -15.36
N GLN A 215 -8.29 -8.00 -14.15
CA GLN A 215 -8.80 -8.65 -12.95
C GLN A 215 -10.31 -8.38 -12.75
N GLY A 216 -10.87 -7.33 -13.35
CA GLY A 216 -12.31 -7.01 -13.33
C GLY A 216 -13.18 -7.96 -14.13
N GLU A 217 -12.61 -9.00 -14.76
CA GLU A 217 -13.32 -10.04 -15.53
C GLU A 217 -12.91 -11.46 -15.09
N PRO A 218 -13.00 -11.81 -13.79
CA PRO A 218 -12.63 -13.14 -13.35
C PRO A 218 -13.72 -14.15 -13.72
N THR A 219 -13.31 -15.31 -14.20
CA THR A 219 -14.25 -16.39 -14.59
C THR A 219 -15.20 -16.74 -13.44
N GLY A 220 -16.50 -16.57 -13.68
CA GLY A 220 -17.57 -16.87 -12.73
C GLY A 220 -17.62 -15.95 -11.51
N GLY A 221 -17.01 -14.76 -11.57
CA GLY A 221 -16.99 -13.78 -10.47
C GLY A 221 -16.06 -14.15 -9.31
N VAL A 222 -15.30 -15.23 -9.41
CA VAL A 222 -14.43 -15.70 -8.33
C VAL A 222 -13.12 -14.94 -8.36
N ASN A 223 -12.83 -14.20 -7.28
CA ASN A 223 -11.60 -13.40 -7.18
C ASN A 223 -10.35 -14.25 -7.45
N ALA A 224 -9.41 -13.67 -8.18
CA ALA A 224 -8.12 -14.28 -8.59
C ALA A 224 -8.26 -15.48 -9.57
N ARG A 225 -9.43 -15.74 -10.14
CA ARG A 225 -9.56 -16.66 -11.27
C ARG A 225 -9.08 -16.02 -12.58
N ALA A 226 -8.75 -16.89 -13.54
CA ALA A 226 -8.30 -16.43 -14.87
C ALA A 226 -9.38 -15.59 -15.55
N ALA A 227 -8.98 -14.45 -16.11
CA ALA A 227 -9.78 -13.69 -17.04
C ALA A 227 -9.78 -14.41 -18.42
N ARG A 228 -10.95 -14.47 -19.06
CA ARG A 228 -11.09 -15.00 -20.42
C ARG A 228 -11.46 -13.87 -21.36
N ILE A 229 -10.44 -13.08 -21.71
CA ILE A 229 -10.56 -11.89 -22.54
C ILE A 229 -9.68 -12.05 -23.78
N GLY A 230 -10.21 -11.70 -24.95
CA GLY A 230 -9.45 -11.73 -26.18
C GLY A 230 -8.54 -10.49 -26.35
N PRO A 231 -7.50 -10.59 -27.21
CA PRO A 231 -6.57 -9.46 -27.39
C PRO A 231 -7.22 -8.16 -27.90
N ARG A 232 -8.37 -8.28 -28.57
CA ARG A 232 -9.11 -7.09 -29.06
C ARG A 232 -9.88 -6.39 -27.94
N GLU A 233 -10.28 -7.12 -26.90
CA GLU A 233 -11.08 -6.61 -25.78
C GLU A 233 -10.19 -6.13 -24.64
N LEU A 234 -8.96 -6.65 -24.57
CA LEU A 234 -7.92 -6.25 -23.60
C LEU A 234 -7.34 -4.89 -24.00
#